data_663b93f1c8f5b67043cca25c224af25b
#
_entry.id   663b93f1c8f5b67043cca25c224af25b
#
_cell.length_a   1.000
_cell.length_b   1.000
_cell.length_c   1.000
_cell.angle_alpha   90.00
_cell.angle_beta   90.00
_cell.angle_gamma   90.00
#
_symmetry.space_group_name_H-M   'P 1'
#
loop_
_entity.id
_entity.type
_entity.pdbx_description
1 polymer ?
#
loop_
_entity_poly.entity_id
_entity_poly.type
_entity_poly.pdbx_seq_one_letter_code
_entity_poly.pdbx_strand_id
1 'polypeptide(L)'
;MTGDLRRQLILSAAKRCFARNGFAGTTTKSVAAAASISEGLLFKHFPTKSALYAEILAEECEADPALHRLLGLEPSTGTLVILIREMVRHFQEVADAPDQQEAQRLRLMITSQLDDGEFARLIYEKIGNLIGPVFTTSLERAVAAGDASRIGSDPLNLFWFAHHTVLMATLARLPSVPCLPSGNAADLGRQICEFILRGIGLNELAVVSHLDRELSPDPGQQPLTAEGA
;
A
#
# COMPACT_ATOMS: atom_id res chain seq x y z
N MET A 1 -3.86 10.21 33.45
CA MET A 1 -3.99 9.73 32.07
C MET A 1 -2.61 9.24 31.61
N THR A 2 -2.50 8.00 31.15
CA THR A 2 -1.23 7.41 30.71
C THR A 2 -0.75 8.06 29.40
N GLY A 3 0.53 7.90 29.08
CA GLY A 3 1.10 8.41 27.81
C GLY A 3 0.38 7.85 26.58
N ASP A 4 0.09 6.55 26.59
CA ASP A 4 -0.56 5.84 25.47
C ASP A 4 -2.00 6.32 25.26
N LEU A 5 -2.78 6.48 26.35
CA LEU A 5 -4.14 7.02 26.24
C LEU A 5 -4.14 8.43 25.64
N ARG A 6 -3.16 9.23 26.02
CA ARG A 6 -3.01 10.60 25.47
C ARG A 6 -2.63 10.58 24.00
N ARG A 7 -1.71 9.67 23.61
CA ARG A 7 -1.32 9.47 22.21
C ARG A 7 -2.53 9.10 21.35
N GLN A 8 -3.39 8.19 21.80
CA GLN A 8 -4.61 7.78 21.11
C GLN A 8 -5.63 8.93 20.98
N LEU A 9 -5.77 9.77 22.02
CA LEU A 9 -6.62 10.96 21.93
C LEU A 9 -6.14 11.97 20.89
N ILE A 10 -4.82 12.15 20.79
CA ILE A 10 -4.22 13.02 19.75
C ILE A 10 -4.50 12.43 18.37
N LEU A 11 -4.25 11.15 18.14
CA LEU A 11 -4.50 10.49 16.86
C LEU A 11 -5.97 10.57 16.44
N SER A 12 -6.91 10.31 17.36
CA SER A 12 -8.35 10.44 17.07
C SER A 12 -8.75 11.87 16.71
N ALA A 13 -8.20 12.89 17.39
CA ALA A 13 -8.45 14.29 17.04
C ALA A 13 -7.84 14.65 15.69
N ALA A 14 -6.63 14.19 15.41
CA ALA A 14 -5.93 14.40 14.14
C ALA A 14 -6.65 13.77 12.96
N LYS A 15 -7.12 12.51 13.08
CA LYS A 15 -7.93 11.84 12.05
C LYS A 15 -9.12 12.69 11.64
N ARG A 16 -9.87 13.25 12.60
CA ARG A 16 -11.01 14.15 12.31
C ARG A 16 -10.59 15.44 11.62
N CYS A 17 -9.45 16.04 12.03
CA CYS A 17 -8.96 17.28 11.43
C CYS A 17 -8.50 17.05 9.98
N PHE A 18 -7.73 15.99 9.74
CA PHE A 18 -7.23 15.64 8.40
C PHE A 18 -8.36 15.20 7.47
N ALA A 19 -9.33 14.42 7.94
CA ALA A 19 -10.51 14.04 7.15
C ALA A 19 -11.32 15.25 6.69
N ARG A 20 -11.42 16.29 7.53
CA ARG A 20 -12.21 17.50 7.22
C ARG A 20 -11.46 18.50 6.34
N ASN A 21 -10.18 18.68 6.56
CA ASN A 21 -9.42 19.81 5.99
C ASN A 21 -8.29 19.37 5.05
N GLY A 22 -8.04 18.07 4.89
CA GLY A 22 -6.88 17.50 4.21
C GLY A 22 -5.57 17.78 4.96
N PHE A 23 -4.45 17.28 4.42
CA PHE A 23 -3.14 17.51 5.03
C PHE A 23 -2.75 19.00 5.01
N ALA A 24 -2.87 19.67 3.87
CA ALA A 24 -2.47 21.09 3.73
C ALA A 24 -3.29 22.03 4.61
N GLY A 25 -4.60 21.80 4.72
CA GLY A 25 -5.51 22.64 5.51
C GLY A 25 -5.49 22.37 7.01
N THR A 26 -4.85 21.29 7.47
CA THR A 26 -4.73 20.96 8.90
C THR A 26 -3.46 21.55 9.48
N THR A 27 -3.57 22.25 10.63
CA THR A 27 -2.44 22.75 11.38
C THR A 27 -2.25 21.99 12.70
N THR A 28 -1.02 21.91 13.21
CA THR A 28 -0.73 21.31 14.53
C THR A 28 -1.51 22.00 15.64
N LYS A 29 -1.70 23.33 15.54
CA LYS A 29 -2.52 24.13 16.45
C LYS A 29 -3.99 23.68 16.44
N SER A 30 -4.57 23.42 15.27
CA SER A 30 -5.96 22.96 15.17
C SER A 30 -6.15 21.56 15.75
N VAL A 31 -5.17 20.66 15.56
CA VAL A 31 -5.17 19.32 16.17
C VAL A 31 -5.03 19.39 17.69
N ALA A 32 -4.10 20.20 18.20
CA ALA A 32 -3.91 20.40 19.64
C ALA A 32 -5.19 20.91 20.31
N ALA A 33 -5.84 21.89 19.70
CA ALA A 33 -7.12 22.42 20.17
C ALA A 33 -8.22 21.34 20.16
N ALA A 34 -8.33 20.54 19.08
CA ALA A 34 -9.31 19.46 18.98
C ALA A 34 -9.05 18.32 19.98
N ALA A 35 -7.80 18.10 20.38
CA ALA A 35 -7.40 17.14 21.42
C ALA A 35 -7.44 17.72 22.84
N SER A 36 -7.79 19.01 23.00
CA SER A 36 -7.78 19.74 24.27
C SER A 36 -6.43 19.68 25.00
N ILE A 37 -5.33 19.86 24.26
CA ILE A 37 -3.96 19.89 24.77
C ILE A 37 -3.21 21.12 24.25
N SER A 38 -2.03 21.39 24.84
CA SER A 38 -1.12 22.39 24.28
C SER A 38 -0.38 21.84 23.05
N GLU A 39 -0.03 22.72 22.11
CA GLU A 39 0.78 22.34 20.94
C GLU A 39 2.17 21.79 21.35
N GLY A 40 2.77 22.32 22.41
CA GLY A 40 4.02 21.78 22.96
C GLY A 40 3.89 20.35 23.47
N LEU A 41 2.71 19.96 23.98
CA LEU A 41 2.45 18.60 24.38
C LEU A 41 2.23 17.68 23.17
N LEU A 42 1.58 18.18 22.12
CA LEU A 42 1.45 17.47 20.85
C LEU A 42 2.82 17.14 20.27
N PHE A 43 3.74 18.11 20.21
CA PHE A 43 5.09 17.91 19.69
C PHE A 43 5.95 16.92 20.50
N LYS A 44 5.67 16.71 21.78
CA LYS A 44 6.30 15.65 22.56
C LYS A 44 5.91 14.23 22.11
N HIS A 45 4.71 14.07 21.54
CA HIS A 45 4.22 12.79 21.01
C HIS A 45 4.50 12.62 19.53
N PHE A 46 4.39 13.69 18.76
CA PHE A 46 4.56 13.72 17.31
C PHE A 46 5.37 14.96 16.93
N PRO A 47 6.65 14.80 16.61
CA PRO A 47 7.56 15.94 16.42
C PRO A 47 7.17 16.83 15.23
N THR A 48 6.47 16.28 14.23
CA THR A 48 6.02 17.02 13.06
C THR A 48 4.58 16.64 12.68
N LYS A 49 3.96 17.47 11.84
CA LYS A 49 2.65 17.16 11.23
C LYS A 49 2.75 15.94 10.32
N SER A 50 3.86 15.78 9.61
CA SER A 50 4.15 14.62 8.76
C SER A 50 4.21 13.34 9.57
N ALA A 51 4.90 13.34 10.72
CA ALA A 51 4.98 12.20 11.62
C ALA A 51 3.59 11.80 12.17
N LEU A 52 2.77 12.78 12.54
CA LEU A 52 1.41 12.54 13.00
C LEU A 52 0.53 11.93 11.90
N TYR A 53 0.62 12.43 10.68
CA TYR A 53 -0.16 11.93 9.55
C TYR A 53 0.32 10.54 9.09
N ALA A 54 1.63 10.30 9.04
CA ALA A 54 2.19 8.99 8.73
C ALA A 54 1.75 7.91 9.72
N GLU A 55 1.66 8.27 11.01
CA GLU A 55 1.15 7.34 12.03
C GLU A 55 -0.32 6.97 11.82
N ILE A 56 -1.15 7.95 11.46
CA ILE A 56 -2.57 7.69 11.13
C ILE A 56 -2.69 6.72 9.97
N LEU A 57 -1.94 6.93 8.90
CA LEU A 57 -1.96 6.04 7.74
C LEU A 57 -1.45 4.63 8.07
N ALA A 58 -0.43 4.53 8.93
CA ALA A 58 0.04 3.23 9.38
C ALA A 58 -1.00 2.47 10.20
N GLU A 59 -1.70 3.15 11.14
CA GLU A 59 -2.81 2.53 11.88
C GLU A 59 -3.95 2.08 10.95
N GLU A 60 -4.25 2.83 9.89
CA GLU A 60 -5.25 2.44 8.89
C GLU A 60 -4.81 1.18 8.12
N CYS A 61 -3.55 1.10 7.69
CA CYS A 61 -3.00 -0.09 7.06
C CYS A 61 -3.00 -1.29 8.03
N GLU A 62 -2.57 -1.10 9.27
CA GLU A 62 -2.57 -2.15 10.29
C GLU A 62 -3.98 -2.64 10.65
N ALA A 63 -4.99 -1.81 10.50
CA ALA A 63 -6.39 -2.17 10.76
C ALA A 63 -7.10 -2.79 9.55
N ASP A 64 -6.47 -2.83 8.38
CA ASP A 64 -7.07 -3.37 7.16
C ASP A 64 -7.13 -4.91 7.19
N PRO A 65 -8.35 -5.51 7.24
CA PRO A 65 -8.49 -6.97 7.28
C PRO A 65 -7.97 -7.67 6.00
N ALA A 66 -7.99 -6.97 4.85
CA ALA A 66 -7.50 -7.54 3.60
C ALA A 66 -5.97 -7.66 3.65
N LEU A 67 -5.30 -6.61 4.13
CA LEU A 67 -3.86 -6.62 4.34
C LEU A 67 -3.46 -7.68 5.39
N HIS A 68 -4.18 -7.78 6.51
CA HIS A 68 -3.93 -8.83 7.52
C HIS A 68 -4.00 -10.24 6.93
N ARG A 69 -4.98 -10.53 6.08
CA ARG A 69 -5.07 -11.84 5.40
C ARG A 69 -3.86 -12.10 4.51
N LEU A 70 -3.42 -11.09 3.75
CA LEU A 70 -2.23 -11.20 2.91
C LEU A 70 -0.96 -11.48 3.71
N LEU A 71 -0.77 -10.75 4.81
CA LEU A 71 0.39 -10.92 5.69
C LEU A 71 0.38 -12.25 6.46
N GLY A 72 -0.78 -12.85 6.66
CA GLY A 72 -0.95 -14.17 7.27
C GLY A 72 -0.76 -15.36 6.33
N LEU A 73 -0.53 -15.14 5.02
CA LEU A 73 -0.27 -16.20 4.08
C LEU A 73 1.10 -16.86 4.34
N GLU A 74 1.16 -18.19 4.21
CA GLU A 74 2.44 -18.89 4.24
C GLU A 74 3.33 -18.45 3.06
N PRO A 75 4.56 -18.00 3.33
CA PRO A 75 5.47 -17.54 2.28
C PRO A 75 5.71 -18.63 1.22
N SER A 76 5.53 -18.28 -0.04
CA SER A 76 5.67 -19.18 -1.20
C SER A 76 5.74 -18.38 -2.50
N THR A 77 6.03 -19.04 -3.63
CA THR A 77 5.90 -18.44 -4.97
C THR A 77 4.49 -17.91 -5.21
N GLY A 78 3.46 -18.68 -4.82
CA GLY A 78 2.06 -18.25 -4.92
C GLY A 78 1.77 -17.00 -4.10
N THR A 79 2.23 -16.95 -2.84
CA THR A 79 2.09 -15.78 -1.98
C THR A 79 2.77 -14.54 -2.58
N LEU A 80 3.97 -14.70 -3.16
CA LEU A 80 4.65 -13.60 -3.84
C LEU A 80 3.83 -13.05 -5.00
N VAL A 81 3.23 -13.92 -5.81
CA VAL A 81 2.35 -13.51 -6.93
C VAL A 81 1.11 -12.80 -6.42
N ILE A 82 0.47 -13.32 -5.35
CA ILE A 82 -0.69 -12.69 -4.71
C ILE A 82 -0.35 -11.28 -4.22
N LEU A 83 0.79 -11.10 -3.53
CA LEU A 83 1.22 -9.79 -3.03
C LEU A 83 1.39 -8.76 -4.16
N ILE A 84 2.04 -9.15 -5.26
CA ILE A 84 2.21 -8.25 -6.42
C ILE A 84 0.87 -7.93 -7.06
N ARG A 85 0.00 -8.93 -7.25
CA ARG A 85 -1.32 -8.74 -7.85
C ARG A 85 -2.20 -7.81 -7.01
N GLU A 86 -2.26 -8.03 -5.70
CA GLU A 86 -3.06 -7.20 -4.80
C GLU A 86 -2.53 -5.75 -4.74
N MET A 87 -1.20 -5.58 -4.79
CA MET A 87 -0.60 -4.24 -4.93
C MET A 87 -1.05 -3.56 -6.23
N VAL A 88 -0.96 -4.26 -7.36
CA VAL A 88 -1.40 -3.70 -8.67
C VAL A 88 -2.89 -3.38 -8.65
N ARG A 89 -3.73 -4.29 -8.13
CA ARG A 89 -5.18 -4.08 -8.01
C ARG A 89 -5.51 -2.85 -7.17
N HIS A 90 -4.91 -2.73 -5.98
CA HIS A 90 -5.11 -1.57 -5.10
C HIS A 90 -4.81 -0.24 -5.81
N PHE A 91 -3.66 -0.15 -6.47
CA PHE A 91 -3.28 1.06 -7.20
C PHE A 91 -4.15 1.33 -8.42
N GLN A 92 -4.67 0.30 -9.10
CA GLN A 92 -5.62 0.47 -10.20
C GLN A 92 -6.97 1.02 -9.69
N GLU A 93 -7.49 0.51 -8.58
CA GLU A 93 -8.71 1.00 -7.95
C GLU A 93 -8.57 2.50 -7.60
N VAL A 94 -7.41 2.91 -7.07
CA VAL A 94 -7.13 4.33 -6.82
C VAL A 94 -7.14 5.16 -8.11
N ALA A 95 -6.65 4.61 -9.23
CA ALA A 95 -6.66 5.31 -10.52
C ALA A 95 -8.07 5.39 -11.15
N ASP A 96 -8.88 4.35 -10.97
CA ASP A 96 -10.21 4.24 -11.58
C ASP A 96 -11.29 5.00 -10.81
N ALA A 97 -11.15 5.09 -9.50
CA ALA A 97 -12.06 5.82 -8.62
C ALA A 97 -11.25 6.61 -7.57
N PRO A 98 -10.50 7.65 -7.99
CA PRO A 98 -9.69 8.41 -7.06
C PRO A 98 -10.62 9.17 -6.12
N ASP A 99 -10.82 8.68 -4.91
CA ASP A 99 -11.39 9.53 -3.90
C ASP A 99 -10.43 10.70 -3.65
N GLN A 100 -10.97 11.80 -3.14
CA GLN A 100 -10.14 12.98 -2.94
C GLN A 100 -9.02 12.72 -1.92
N GLN A 101 -9.20 11.79 -0.99
CA GLN A 101 -8.22 11.49 0.06
C GLN A 101 -7.04 10.69 -0.50
N GLU A 102 -7.29 9.64 -1.29
CA GLU A 102 -6.23 8.84 -1.91
C GLU A 102 -5.40 9.66 -2.90
N ALA A 103 -6.04 10.45 -3.75
CA ALA A 103 -5.34 11.36 -4.66
C ALA A 103 -4.49 12.40 -3.89
N GLN A 104 -4.98 12.90 -2.74
CA GLN A 104 -4.22 13.80 -1.88
C GLN A 104 -3.02 13.09 -1.22
N ARG A 105 -3.18 11.86 -0.77
CA ARG A 105 -2.10 11.03 -0.20
C ARG A 105 -0.98 10.80 -1.21
N LEU A 106 -1.33 10.42 -2.43
CA LEU A 106 -0.34 10.22 -3.50
C LEU A 106 0.39 11.53 -3.85
N ARG A 107 -0.33 12.65 -3.96
CA ARG A 107 0.29 13.97 -4.18
C ARG A 107 1.24 14.33 -3.04
N LEU A 108 0.83 14.12 -1.79
CA LEU A 108 1.68 14.38 -0.63
C LEU A 108 2.94 13.51 -0.64
N MET A 109 2.81 12.22 -1.02
CA MET A 109 3.94 11.32 -1.16
C MET A 109 4.95 11.85 -2.18
N ILE A 110 4.49 12.22 -3.38
CA ILE A 110 5.36 12.73 -4.44
C ILE A 110 5.97 14.09 -4.05
N THR A 111 5.16 14.99 -3.49
CA THR A 111 5.67 16.30 -3.05
C THR A 111 6.74 16.13 -1.99
N SER A 112 6.53 15.24 -1.00
CA SER A 112 7.52 14.97 0.02
C SER A 112 8.82 14.39 -0.57
N GLN A 113 8.74 13.49 -1.57
CA GLN A 113 9.93 12.96 -2.23
C GLN A 113 10.75 14.04 -2.97
N LEU A 114 10.09 15.07 -3.46
CA LEU A 114 10.73 16.18 -4.17
C LEU A 114 11.26 17.28 -3.22
N ASP A 115 10.73 17.35 -2.00
CA ASP A 115 11.11 18.35 -0.99
C ASP A 115 12.11 17.74 0.01
N ASP A 116 11.67 17.51 1.25
CA ASP A 116 12.50 17.05 2.37
C ASP A 116 12.51 15.53 2.57
N GLY A 117 11.62 14.81 1.91
CA GLY A 117 11.47 13.37 2.01
C GLY A 117 10.92 12.85 3.34
N GLU A 118 10.58 13.71 4.30
CA GLU A 118 10.21 13.30 5.65
C GLU A 118 8.99 12.38 5.66
N PHE A 119 7.90 12.81 5.07
CA PHE A 119 6.66 12.01 5.03
C PHE A 119 6.85 10.71 4.23
N ALA A 120 7.47 10.81 3.05
CA ALA A 120 7.73 9.64 2.21
C ALA A 120 8.60 8.59 2.94
N ARG A 121 9.68 9.02 3.60
CA ARG A 121 10.54 8.15 4.39
C ARG A 121 9.77 7.43 5.50
N LEU A 122 8.95 8.16 6.25
CA LEU A 122 8.16 7.59 7.35
C LEU A 122 7.16 6.53 6.86
N ILE A 123 6.49 6.78 5.74
CA ILE A 123 5.53 5.81 5.15
C ILE A 123 6.27 4.60 4.61
N TYR A 124 7.36 4.79 3.86
CA TYR A 124 8.12 3.67 3.32
C TYR A 124 8.74 2.79 4.42
N GLU A 125 9.22 3.39 5.50
CA GLU A 125 9.71 2.64 6.66
C GLU A 125 8.59 1.76 7.27
N LYS A 126 7.40 2.32 7.48
CA LYS A 126 6.27 1.59 8.05
C LYS A 126 5.76 0.48 7.11
N ILE A 127 5.57 0.77 5.84
CA ILE A 127 5.14 -0.23 4.85
C ILE A 127 6.20 -1.31 4.66
N GLY A 128 7.47 -0.93 4.59
CA GLY A 128 8.59 -1.86 4.46
C GLY A 128 8.69 -2.82 5.65
N ASN A 129 8.49 -2.33 6.86
CA ASN A 129 8.46 -3.16 8.07
C ASN A 129 7.24 -4.10 8.11
N LEU A 130 6.11 -3.69 7.53
CA LEU A 130 4.88 -4.48 7.54
C LEU A 130 4.89 -5.58 6.45
N ILE A 131 5.19 -5.23 5.20
CA ILE A 131 5.08 -6.13 4.04
C ILE A 131 6.41 -6.80 3.71
N GLY A 132 7.53 -6.12 3.97
CA GLY A 132 8.87 -6.58 3.64
C GLY A 132 9.18 -8.01 4.07
N PRO A 133 8.90 -8.43 5.31
CA PRO A 133 9.20 -9.78 5.78
C PRO A 133 8.51 -10.89 4.97
N VAL A 134 7.21 -10.76 4.68
CA VAL A 134 6.47 -11.77 3.91
C VAL A 134 6.91 -11.78 2.44
N PHE A 135 7.19 -10.60 1.86
CA PHE A 135 7.70 -10.50 0.49
C PHE A 135 9.08 -11.14 0.35
N THR A 136 10.04 -10.77 1.20
CA THR A 136 11.42 -11.26 1.11
C THR A 136 11.48 -12.77 1.35
N THR A 137 10.76 -13.28 2.36
CA THR A 137 10.70 -14.72 2.64
C THR A 137 10.04 -15.49 1.49
N SER A 138 8.98 -14.93 0.87
CA SER A 138 8.33 -15.57 -0.29
C SER A 138 9.25 -15.63 -1.50
N LEU A 139 10.02 -14.56 -1.75
CA LEU A 139 11.00 -14.52 -2.83
C LEU A 139 12.13 -15.53 -2.60
N GLU A 140 12.65 -15.63 -1.37
CA GLU A 140 13.67 -16.61 -1.03
C GLU A 140 13.17 -18.06 -1.24
N ARG A 141 11.92 -18.34 -0.86
CA ARG A 141 11.30 -19.65 -1.11
C ARG A 141 11.09 -19.93 -2.61
N ALA A 142 10.71 -18.91 -3.39
CA ALA A 142 10.62 -19.04 -4.85
C ALA A 142 11.98 -19.37 -5.49
N VAL A 143 13.05 -18.73 -5.02
CA VAL A 143 14.42 -19.05 -5.48
C VAL A 143 14.80 -20.48 -5.08
N ALA A 144 14.51 -20.90 -3.86
CA ALA A 144 14.82 -22.25 -3.38
C ALA A 144 14.02 -23.34 -4.15
N ALA A 145 12.79 -23.02 -4.59
CA ALA A 145 11.96 -23.91 -5.40
C ALA A 145 12.39 -23.96 -6.88
N GLY A 146 13.29 -23.08 -7.34
CA GLY A 146 13.68 -22.95 -8.74
C GLY A 146 12.71 -22.16 -9.59
N ASP A 147 11.70 -21.53 -8.97
CA ASP A 147 10.70 -20.69 -9.63
C ASP A 147 11.22 -19.27 -9.93
N ALA A 148 12.28 -18.86 -9.24
CA ALA A 148 12.89 -17.54 -9.43
C ALA A 148 14.42 -17.62 -9.43
N SER A 149 15.04 -16.66 -10.10
CA SER A 149 16.49 -16.41 -10.03
C SER A 149 16.76 -15.26 -9.06
N ARG A 150 17.84 -15.39 -8.27
CA ARG A 150 18.26 -14.30 -7.36
C ARG A 150 18.73 -13.08 -8.16
N ILE A 151 18.17 -11.92 -7.84
CA ILE A 151 18.54 -10.63 -8.43
C ILE A 151 19.08 -9.73 -7.31
N GLY A 152 20.33 -9.29 -7.45
CA GLY A 152 20.98 -8.42 -6.47
C GLY A 152 21.21 -9.09 -5.12
N SER A 153 21.60 -8.28 -4.15
CA SER A 153 21.94 -8.70 -2.77
C SER A 153 20.83 -8.43 -1.76
N ASP A 154 19.96 -7.46 -2.05
CA ASP A 154 18.90 -7.02 -1.14
C ASP A 154 17.51 -7.23 -1.79
N PRO A 155 16.77 -8.26 -1.36
CA PRO A 155 15.44 -8.53 -1.91
C PRO A 155 14.41 -7.43 -1.61
N LEU A 156 14.59 -6.60 -0.57
CA LEU A 156 13.69 -5.51 -0.27
C LEU A 156 13.72 -4.41 -1.36
N ASN A 157 14.85 -4.23 -2.03
CA ASN A 157 14.93 -3.31 -3.17
C ASN A 157 13.99 -3.73 -4.32
N LEU A 158 13.78 -5.04 -4.53
CA LEU A 158 12.87 -5.55 -5.55
C LEU A 158 11.41 -5.25 -5.22
N PHE A 159 11.06 -5.28 -3.92
CA PHE A 159 9.75 -4.81 -3.46
C PHE A 159 9.53 -3.33 -3.80
N TRP A 160 10.52 -2.48 -3.51
CA TRP A 160 10.41 -1.06 -3.82
C TRP A 160 10.39 -0.76 -5.31
N PHE A 161 11.13 -1.49 -6.13
CA PHE A 161 11.05 -1.35 -7.60
C PHE A 161 9.66 -1.72 -8.12
N ALA A 162 9.07 -2.81 -7.61
CA ALA A 162 7.71 -3.19 -7.92
C ALA A 162 6.72 -2.09 -7.53
N HIS A 163 6.79 -1.62 -6.28
CA HIS A 163 5.93 -0.56 -5.75
C HIS A 163 6.02 0.74 -6.58
N HIS A 164 7.23 1.21 -6.88
CA HIS A 164 7.41 2.45 -7.64
C HIS A 164 6.96 2.31 -9.10
N THR A 165 7.10 1.13 -9.70
CA THR A 165 6.57 0.85 -11.04
C THR A 165 5.04 1.03 -11.07
N VAL A 166 4.34 0.43 -10.11
CA VAL A 166 2.87 0.54 -10.01
C VAL A 166 2.46 1.97 -9.68
N LEU A 167 3.12 2.61 -8.71
CA LEU A 167 2.86 3.99 -8.32
C LEU A 167 2.95 4.95 -9.51
N MET A 168 4.02 4.85 -10.32
CA MET A 168 4.19 5.74 -11.48
C MET A 168 3.16 5.47 -12.58
N ALA A 169 2.80 4.21 -12.82
CA ALA A 169 1.73 3.87 -13.75
C ALA A 169 0.37 4.46 -13.31
N THR A 170 0.10 4.45 -12.00
CA THR A 170 -1.11 5.04 -11.41
C THR A 170 -1.12 6.56 -11.54
N LEU A 171 0.01 7.21 -11.18
CA LEU A 171 0.12 8.68 -11.27
C LEU A 171 -0.11 9.20 -12.67
N ALA A 172 0.31 8.46 -13.71
CA ALA A 172 0.08 8.82 -15.10
C ALA A 172 -1.41 8.82 -15.49
N ARG A 173 -2.27 8.14 -14.73
CA ARG A 173 -3.72 8.02 -14.97
C ARG A 173 -4.58 8.94 -14.12
N LEU A 174 -4.05 9.53 -13.05
CA LEU A 174 -4.81 10.41 -12.14
C LEU A 174 -5.33 11.71 -12.75
N PRO A 175 -4.66 12.38 -13.72
CA PRO A 175 -5.23 13.54 -14.40
C PRO A 175 -6.47 13.15 -15.19
N SER A 176 -7.43 14.08 -15.32
CA SER A 176 -8.66 13.90 -16.14
C SER A 176 -8.36 13.56 -17.60
N VAL A 177 -7.21 14.00 -18.10
CA VAL A 177 -6.61 13.53 -19.35
C VAL A 177 -5.34 12.80 -18.99
N PRO A 178 -5.27 11.47 -19.13
CA PRO A 178 -4.09 10.69 -18.78
C PRO A 178 -2.83 11.17 -19.50
N CYS A 179 -1.71 11.21 -18.81
CA CYS A 179 -0.42 11.62 -19.39
C CYS A 179 0.10 10.62 -20.44
N LEU A 180 -0.30 9.35 -20.31
CA LEU A 180 0.07 8.28 -21.23
C LEU A 180 -1.20 7.57 -21.70
N PRO A 181 -1.31 7.22 -23.01
CA PRO A 181 -2.39 6.38 -23.48
C PRO A 181 -2.27 5.00 -22.82
N SER A 182 -3.21 4.64 -21.99
CA SER A 182 -3.35 3.29 -21.44
C SER A 182 -4.51 2.61 -22.17
N GLY A 183 -4.28 1.39 -22.64
CA GLY A 183 -5.33 0.57 -23.23
C GLY A 183 -6.39 0.14 -22.20
N ASN A 184 -6.98 -1.04 -22.37
CA ASN A 184 -7.93 -1.61 -21.42
C ASN A 184 -7.28 -1.75 -20.02
N ALA A 185 -7.94 -1.26 -18.98
CA ALA A 185 -7.42 -1.27 -17.62
C ALA A 185 -7.10 -2.69 -17.09
N ALA A 186 -7.92 -3.70 -17.42
CA ALA A 186 -7.69 -5.08 -17.01
C ALA A 186 -6.42 -5.67 -17.68
N ASP A 187 -6.22 -5.38 -18.95
CA ASP A 187 -5.04 -5.81 -19.70
C ASP A 187 -3.77 -5.12 -19.18
N LEU A 188 -3.86 -3.81 -18.89
CA LEU A 188 -2.77 -3.06 -18.28
C LEU A 188 -2.34 -3.64 -16.93
N GLY A 189 -3.29 -4.00 -16.07
CA GLY A 189 -2.99 -4.61 -14.77
C GLY A 189 -2.25 -5.93 -14.91
N ARG A 190 -2.70 -6.80 -15.80
CA ARG A 190 -2.03 -8.05 -16.11
C ARG A 190 -0.60 -7.81 -16.61
N GLN A 191 -0.42 -6.90 -17.56
CA GLN A 191 0.89 -6.56 -18.12
C GLN A 191 1.85 -6.02 -17.04
N ILE A 192 1.37 -5.16 -16.15
CA ILE A 192 2.16 -4.66 -15.01
C ILE A 192 2.56 -5.82 -14.08
N CYS A 193 1.63 -6.71 -13.72
CA CYS A 193 1.93 -7.88 -12.90
C CYS A 193 3.01 -8.75 -13.56
N GLU A 194 2.84 -9.11 -14.82
CA GLU A 194 3.81 -9.93 -15.56
C GLU A 194 5.18 -9.26 -15.64
N PHE A 195 5.23 -7.96 -15.94
CA PHE A 195 6.45 -7.19 -15.99
C PHE A 195 7.20 -7.20 -14.66
N ILE A 196 6.47 -6.95 -13.56
CA ILE A 196 7.05 -6.94 -12.22
C ILE A 196 7.53 -8.33 -11.82
N LEU A 197 6.72 -9.38 -12.00
CA LEU A 197 7.07 -10.75 -11.61
C LEU A 197 8.34 -11.23 -12.31
N ARG A 198 8.47 -10.96 -13.62
CA ARG A 198 9.71 -11.22 -14.35
C ARG A 198 10.87 -10.33 -13.85
N GLY A 199 10.58 -9.07 -13.57
CA GLY A 199 11.56 -8.09 -13.07
C GLY A 199 12.13 -8.44 -11.69
N ILE A 200 11.36 -9.13 -10.83
CA ILE A 200 11.84 -9.64 -9.54
C ILE A 200 12.45 -11.05 -9.63
N GLY A 201 12.51 -11.62 -10.81
CA GLY A 201 13.27 -12.83 -11.12
C GLY A 201 12.47 -14.09 -11.31
N LEU A 202 11.13 -14.07 -11.32
CA LEU A 202 10.33 -15.28 -11.61
C LEU A 202 10.54 -15.73 -13.05
N ASN A 203 10.66 -17.05 -13.23
CA ASN A 203 10.73 -17.67 -14.55
C ASN A 203 9.35 -17.73 -15.21
N GLU A 204 9.33 -17.92 -16.53
CA GLU A 204 8.10 -17.91 -17.32
C GLU A 204 7.07 -18.94 -16.84
N LEU A 205 7.52 -20.14 -16.48
CA LEU A 205 6.64 -21.22 -16.02
C LEU A 205 5.94 -20.85 -14.71
N ALA A 206 6.66 -20.26 -13.77
CA ALA A 206 6.12 -19.81 -12.49
C ALA A 206 5.12 -18.65 -12.69
N VAL A 207 5.45 -17.67 -13.56
CA VAL A 207 4.54 -16.57 -13.87
C VAL A 207 3.22 -17.09 -14.43
N VAL A 208 3.25 -17.91 -15.49
CA VAL A 208 2.05 -18.45 -16.15
C VAL A 208 1.25 -19.32 -15.17
N SER A 209 1.92 -20.24 -14.46
CA SER A 209 1.22 -21.20 -13.59
C SER A 209 0.51 -20.56 -12.41
N HIS A 210 1.03 -19.44 -11.89
CA HIS A 210 0.43 -18.77 -10.73
C HIS A 210 -0.49 -17.61 -11.10
N LEU A 211 -0.22 -16.92 -12.21
CA LEU A 211 -1.10 -15.81 -12.64
C LEU A 211 -2.41 -16.33 -13.27
N ASP A 212 -2.37 -17.45 -13.99
CA ASP A 212 -3.56 -18.00 -14.66
C ASP A 212 -4.41 -18.90 -13.74
N ARG A 213 -3.85 -19.49 -12.70
CA ARG A 213 -4.59 -20.37 -11.76
C ARG A 213 -5.74 -19.66 -11.04
N GLU A 214 -5.63 -18.38 -10.82
CA GLU A 214 -6.61 -17.60 -10.04
C GLU A 214 -7.62 -16.84 -10.90
N LEU A 215 -7.53 -16.95 -12.24
CA LEU A 215 -8.61 -16.58 -13.14
C LEU A 215 -9.71 -17.64 -13.19
N SER A 216 -9.46 -18.82 -12.63
CA SER A 216 -10.49 -19.85 -12.43
C SER A 216 -11.20 -19.58 -11.09
N PRO A 217 -12.52 -19.35 -11.06
CA PRO A 217 -13.24 -19.16 -9.81
C PRO A 217 -13.07 -20.43 -8.95
N ASP A 218 -12.80 -20.21 -7.65
CA ASP A 218 -12.73 -21.26 -6.64
C ASP A 218 -14.00 -22.15 -6.74
N PRO A 219 -13.87 -23.46 -7.03
CA PRO A 219 -15.01 -24.36 -7.13
C PRO A 219 -15.81 -24.52 -5.82
N GLY A 220 -15.35 -23.90 -4.71
CA GLY A 220 -16.01 -23.91 -3.40
C GLY A 220 -17.00 -22.76 -3.15
N GLN A 221 -17.06 -21.71 -3.98
CA GLN A 221 -18.09 -20.66 -3.89
C GLN A 221 -19.26 -20.93 -4.83
N GLN A 222 -20.04 -21.96 -4.55
CA GLN A 222 -21.40 -22.04 -5.08
C GLN A 222 -22.25 -20.96 -4.42
N PRO A 223 -22.94 -20.10 -5.20
CA PRO A 223 -23.98 -19.24 -4.63
C PRO A 223 -25.03 -20.14 -4.00
N LEU A 224 -25.34 -19.89 -2.73
CA LEU A 224 -26.53 -20.45 -2.08
C LEU A 224 -27.74 -20.02 -2.91
N THR A 225 -28.19 -20.89 -3.79
CA THR A 225 -29.48 -20.76 -4.45
C THR A 225 -30.54 -20.79 -3.35
N ALA A 226 -31.23 -19.67 -3.15
CA ALA A 226 -32.44 -19.62 -2.39
C ALA A 226 -33.50 -20.40 -3.16
N GLU A 227 -33.64 -21.71 -2.91
CA GLU A 227 -34.83 -22.49 -3.20
C GLU A 227 -35.55 -22.75 -1.88
N GLY A 228 -36.80 -22.32 -1.83
CA GLY A 228 -37.72 -22.87 -0.85
C GLY A 228 -38.73 -21.89 -0.26
N ALA A 229 -39.89 -21.86 -0.89
CA ALA A 229 -41.23 -21.52 -0.41
C ALA A 229 -41.65 -20.05 -0.41
#